data_730746d61b256c99c48e3eeefa713496
#
_entry.id   730746d61b256c99c48e3eeefa713496
#
_cell.length_a   1.000
_cell.length_b   1.000
_cell.length_c   1.000
_cell.angle_alpha   90.00
_cell.angle_beta   90.00
_cell.angle_gamma   90.00
#
_symmetry.space_group_name_H-M   'P 1'
#
loop_
_entity.id
_entity.type
_entity.pdbx_description
1 polymer ?
#
loop_
_entity_poly.entity_id
_entity_poly.type
_entity_poly.pdbx_seq_one_letter_code
_entity_poly.pdbx_strand_id
1 'polypeptide(L)'
;MERARKLVAVYDDEVAALRPKDAEIFDAHVHVGTDIDGFVSTLDDLLAFLARDGVSRAFAFCLDEPDREPAFRAANDRTLESARASNGVLVPFARLDLAEQPVEEATRALDAGARGIKLHPRAQAFRLDDERLAPVFSLAADRHVPILIHGGRGLPPIAEHLRRLVDTYPAAQLIVAHAGIADLARLSEEFSGHPGVFFDTSVWSPLDLLDMFHRISPEQVLYASDHPYGQQPGSLFIALRTAQLAGLSEDQVRDLLGRSAAGIADGKPPALRTPPKGRRNIEQTITFARIHHYLAMATPLLWTRQRDTIGVLGLALNTCAERDGFVEERERIAELIASAQELWAMLPDIEDEQERLVASRYTFRLVHLADILAVTTSAE
;
A
#
# COMPACT_ATOMS: atom_id res chain seq x y z
N MET A 1 -25.45 3.77 -5.07
CA MET A 1 -24.35 4.72 -4.77
C MET A 1 -24.50 5.41 -3.41
N GLU A 2 -25.60 6.10 -3.08
CA GLU A 2 -25.73 6.84 -1.81
C GLU A 2 -25.56 5.93 -0.57
N ARG A 3 -26.20 4.76 -0.54
CA ARG A 3 -26.03 3.76 0.54
C ARG A 3 -24.57 3.36 0.70
N ALA A 4 -23.87 3.05 -0.39
CA ALA A 4 -22.47 2.67 -0.34
C ALA A 4 -21.58 3.79 0.21
N ARG A 5 -21.83 5.05 -0.16
CA ARG A 5 -21.10 6.21 0.39
C ARG A 5 -21.31 6.34 1.90
N LYS A 6 -22.55 6.19 2.37
CA LYS A 6 -22.86 6.24 3.82
C LYS A 6 -22.17 5.12 4.59
N LEU A 7 -22.18 3.89 4.07
CA LEU A 7 -21.50 2.74 4.68
C LEU A 7 -20.00 2.95 4.77
N VAL A 8 -19.37 3.44 3.71
CA VAL A 8 -17.93 3.73 3.70
C VAL A 8 -17.59 4.86 4.69
N ALA A 9 -18.42 5.88 4.79
CA ALA A 9 -18.18 7.03 5.69
C ALA A 9 -18.15 6.64 7.18
N VAL A 10 -18.83 5.58 7.59
CA VAL A 10 -18.75 5.07 8.98
C VAL A 10 -17.31 4.69 9.35
N TYR A 11 -16.55 4.18 8.40
CA TYR A 11 -15.17 3.77 8.63
C TYR A 11 -14.18 4.94 8.66
N ASP A 12 -14.54 6.11 8.15
CA ASP A 12 -13.76 7.33 8.35
C ASP A 12 -13.73 7.71 9.84
N ASP A 13 -14.88 7.59 10.53
CA ASP A 13 -14.98 7.85 11.97
C ASP A 13 -14.20 6.78 12.78
N GLU A 14 -14.26 5.52 12.38
CA GLU A 14 -13.48 4.46 13.04
C GLU A 14 -11.97 4.65 12.86
N VAL A 15 -11.53 5.03 11.67
CA VAL A 15 -10.11 5.39 11.41
C VAL A 15 -9.69 6.54 12.32
N ALA A 16 -10.53 7.58 12.46
CA ALA A 16 -10.25 8.70 13.34
C ALA A 16 -10.17 8.29 14.81
N ALA A 17 -11.00 7.34 15.25
CA ALA A 17 -10.99 6.82 16.62
C ALA A 17 -9.76 5.92 16.92
N LEU A 18 -9.28 5.17 15.94
CA LEU A 18 -8.12 4.28 16.07
C LEU A 18 -6.78 5.04 16.03
N ARG A 19 -6.78 6.23 15.43
CA ARG A 19 -5.57 7.03 15.26
C ARG A 19 -5.16 7.70 16.56
N PRO A 20 -3.88 7.60 17.00
CA PRO A 20 -3.38 8.39 18.10
C PRO A 20 -3.57 9.89 17.85
N LYS A 21 -3.99 10.64 18.89
CA LYS A 21 -4.14 12.10 18.79
C LYS A 21 -2.83 12.72 18.34
N ASP A 22 -2.91 13.71 17.45
CA ASP A 22 -1.77 14.47 16.91
C ASP A 22 -0.74 13.62 16.16
N ALA A 23 -1.09 12.40 15.74
CA ALA A 23 -0.22 11.60 14.87
C ALA A 23 -0.12 12.27 13.50
N GLU A 24 1.10 12.59 13.06
CA GLU A 24 1.38 12.93 11.67
C GLU A 24 1.09 11.71 10.79
N ILE A 25 0.44 11.92 9.65
CA ILE A 25 0.29 10.89 8.63
C ILE A 25 1.17 11.26 7.45
N PHE A 26 2.07 10.37 7.11
CA PHE A 26 2.92 10.42 5.92
C PHE A 26 2.64 9.18 5.06
N ASP A 27 2.16 9.37 3.84
CA ASP A 27 1.93 8.26 2.92
C ASP A 27 3.20 7.91 2.16
N ALA A 28 3.78 6.75 2.42
CA ALA A 28 5.07 6.36 1.82
C ALA A 28 4.97 5.85 0.37
N HIS A 29 3.76 5.82 -0.24
CA HIS A 29 3.59 5.25 -1.57
C HIS A 29 2.36 5.80 -2.27
N VAL A 30 2.54 6.84 -3.07
CA VAL A 30 1.49 7.35 -3.95
C VAL A 30 2.01 7.61 -5.36
N HIS A 31 1.10 7.55 -6.32
CA HIS A 31 1.41 7.82 -7.71
C HIS A 31 0.69 9.06 -8.22
N VAL A 32 1.32 9.76 -9.16
CA VAL A 32 0.76 10.87 -9.91
C VAL A 32 0.96 10.62 -11.41
N GLY A 33 0.00 11.01 -12.25
CA GLY A 33 0.06 10.88 -13.69
C GLY A 33 -1.00 9.93 -14.28
N THR A 34 -0.68 9.30 -15.40
CA THR A 34 -1.59 8.41 -16.15
C THR A 34 -0.90 7.07 -16.39
N ASP A 35 -1.56 5.97 -16.03
CA ASP A 35 -1.07 4.61 -16.23
C ASP A 35 -1.51 4.05 -17.59
N ILE A 36 -0.67 3.19 -18.18
CA ILE A 36 -1.01 2.46 -19.42
C ILE A 36 -2.25 1.59 -19.27
N ASP A 37 -2.57 1.18 -18.04
CA ASP A 37 -3.77 0.39 -17.71
C ASP A 37 -5.01 1.28 -17.47
N GLY A 38 -4.90 2.60 -17.69
CA GLY A 38 -6.00 3.55 -17.63
C GLY A 38 -6.28 4.13 -16.25
N PHE A 39 -5.45 3.89 -15.24
CA PHE A 39 -5.53 4.63 -13.99
C PHE A 39 -5.01 6.05 -14.17
N VAL A 40 -5.70 7.00 -13.56
CA VAL A 40 -5.32 8.42 -13.58
C VAL A 40 -5.31 8.96 -12.16
N SER A 41 -4.26 9.67 -11.82
CA SER A 41 -4.10 10.42 -10.58
C SER A 41 -3.58 11.82 -10.93
N THR A 42 -4.49 12.77 -11.10
CA THR A 42 -4.08 14.17 -11.29
C THR A 42 -3.52 14.74 -9.99
N LEU A 43 -2.77 15.84 -10.06
CA LEU A 43 -2.27 16.51 -8.85
C LEU A 43 -3.42 16.92 -7.93
N ASP A 44 -4.50 17.47 -8.47
CA ASP A 44 -5.65 17.94 -7.70
C ASP A 44 -6.38 16.78 -7.03
N ASP A 45 -6.59 15.66 -7.73
CA ASP A 45 -7.18 14.44 -7.17
C ASP A 45 -6.32 13.84 -6.05
N LEU A 46 -5.00 13.79 -6.26
CA LEU A 46 -4.06 13.30 -5.25
C LEU A 46 -4.04 14.19 -4.02
N LEU A 47 -3.96 15.51 -4.18
CA LEU A 47 -3.97 16.43 -3.04
C LEU A 47 -5.30 16.37 -2.28
N ALA A 48 -6.43 16.28 -2.98
CA ALA A 48 -7.75 16.09 -2.36
C ALA A 48 -7.84 14.75 -1.59
N PHE A 49 -7.29 13.67 -2.17
CA PHE A 49 -7.20 12.37 -1.52
C PHE A 49 -6.38 12.43 -0.22
N LEU A 50 -5.20 13.05 -0.26
CA LEU A 50 -4.32 13.17 0.91
C LEU A 50 -4.94 14.08 1.99
N ALA A 51 -5.50 15.23 1.60
CA ALA A 51 -6.09 16.20 2.52
C ALA A 51 -7.31 15.63 3.26
N ARG A 52 -8.13 14.80 2.60
CA ARG A 52 -9.31 14.17 3.20
C ARG A 52 -8.99 13.43 4.50
N ASP A 53 -7.86 12.72 4.52
CA ASP A 53 -7.48 11.86 5.64
C ASP A 53 -6.39 12.50 6.53
N GLY A 54 -6.07 13.77 6.26
CA GLY A 54 -5.09 14.55 7.03
C GLY A 54 -3.65 14.09 6.80
N VAL A 55 -3.35 13.53 5.62
CA VAL A 55 -1.99 13.19 5.22
C VAL A 55 -1.22 14.48 4.95
N SER A 56 -0.15 14.71 5.70
CA SER A 56 0.65 15.93 5.64
C SER A 56 1.69 15.91 4.53
N ARG A 57 2.28 14.74 4.27
CA ARG A 57 3.31 14.52 3.25
C ARG A 57 3.16 13.15 2.61
N ALA A 58 3.70 12.97 1.39
CA ALA A 58 3.75 11.68 0.73
C ALA A 58 4.98 11.52 -0.17
N PHE A 59 5.54 10.31 -0.25
CA PHE A 59 6.47 9.94 -1.33
C PHE A 59 5.68 9.70 -2.60
N ALA A 60 5.96 10.51 -3.62
CA ALA A 60 5.24 10.49 -4.88
C ALA A 60 6.15 10.18 -6.07
N PHE A 61 5.67 9.33 -6.96
CA PHE A 61 6.34 8.97 -8.21
C PHE A 61 5.32 8.74 -9.32
N CYS A 62 5.80 8.77 -10.58
CA CYS A 62 4.90 8.59 -11.72
C CYS A 62 4.32 7.16 -11.79
N LEU A 63 3.17 7.05 -12.43
CA LEU A 63 2.60 5.79 -12.89
C LEU A 63 3.44 5.17 -14.02
N ASP A 64 3.02 4.04 -14.58
CA ASP A 64 3.63 3.47 -15.79
C ASP A 64 3.07 4.18 -17.02
N GLU A 65 3.62 5.36 -17.31
CA GLU A 65 3.02 6.31 -18.24
C GLU A 65 3.18 5.89 -19.71
N PRO A 66 2.19 6.22 -20.57
CA PRO A 66 2.25 5.89 -22.00
C PRO A 66 3.47 6.49 -22.72
N ASP A 67 3.99 7.63 -22.24
CA ASP A 67 5.17 8.34 -22.77
C ASP A 67 6.42 8.15 -21.89
N ARG A 68 6.54 6.99 -21.20
CA ARG A 68 7.67 6.66 -20.32
C ARG A 68 9.03 6.62 -21.03
N GLU A 69 9.04 6.37 -22.31
CA GLU A 69 10.26 6.38 -23.12
C GLU A 69 10.60 7.79 -23.62
N PRO A 70 11.88 8.23 -23.56
CA PRO A 70 12.99 7.50 -22.98
C PRO A 70 13.12 7.70 -21.45
N ALA A 71 13.48 6.61 -20.74
CA ALA A 71 13.97 6.62 -19.36
C ALA A 71 13.01 7.22 -18.31
N PHE A 72 11.72 7.25 -18.54
CA PHE A 72 10.72 7.96 -17.70
C PHE A 72 10.95 9.48 -17.59
N ARG A 73 11.78 10.08 -18.44
CA ARG A 73 12.21 11.47 -18.29
C ARG A 73 11.05 12.44 -18.19
N ALA A 74 10.11 12.38 -19.15
CA ALA A 74 8.95 13.28 -19.18
C ALA A 74 8.03 13.06 -17.96
N ALA A 75 7.81 11.82 -17.56
CA ALA A 75 7.00 11.45 -16.41
C ALA A 75 7.65 11.90 -15.08
N ASN A 76 8.98 11.77 -14.95
CA ASN A 76 9.73 12.29 -13.82
C ASN A 76 9.67 13.83 -13.74
N ASP A 77 9.74 14.53 -14.87
CA ASP A 77 9.61 15.98 -14.90
C ASP A 77 8.23 16.44 -14.43
N ARG A 78 7.15 15.77 -14.87
CA ARG A 78 5.78 16.02 -14.35
C ARG A 78 5.65 15.74 -12.85
N THR A 79 6.30 14.70 -12.35
CA THR A 79 6.33 14.39 -10.91
C THR A 79 7.03 15.51 -10.12
N LEU A 80 8.16 16.00 -10.61
CA LEU A 80 8.90 17.12 -10.02
C LEU A 80 8.09 18.42 -10.04
N GLU A 81 7.38 18.71 -11.14
CA GLU A 81 6.48 19.86 -11.26
C GLU A 81 5.32 19.75 -10.27
N SER A 82 4.68 18.58 -10.17
CA SER A 82 3.63 18.31 -9.20
C SER A 82 4.11 18.49 -7.76
N ALA A 83 5.32 18.05 -7.45
CA ALA A 83 5.90 18.22 -6.12
C ALA A 83 6.14 19.71 -5.79
N ARG A 84 6.65 20.50 -6.74
CA ARG A 84 6.82 21.94 -6.57
C ARG A 84 5.48 22.66 -6.35
N ALA A 85 4.45 22.26 -7.11
CA ALA A 85 3.10 22.83 -7.00
C ALA A 85 2.38 22.41 -5.73
N SER A 86 2.77 21.31 -5.10
CA SER A 86 2.14 20.77 -3.88
C SER A 86 2.50 21.53 -2.60
N ASN A 87 3.33 22.56 -2.65
CA ASN A 87 3.81 23.31 -1.48
C ASN A 87 4.40 22.43 -0.36
N GLY A 88 5.16 21.39 -0.75
CA GLY A 88 5.88 20.52 0.19
C GLY A 88 5.09 19.29 0.68
N VAL A 89 3.88 19.08 0.20
CA VAL A 89 3.10 17.86 0.48
C VAL A 89 3.72 16.64 -0.20
N LEU A 90 4.14 16.77 -1.47
CA LEU A 90 4.73 15.68 -2.22
C LEU A 90 6.27 15.72 -2.16
N VAL A 91 6.86 14.60 -1.79
CA VAL A 91 8.31 14.34 -1.82
C VAL A 91 8.60 13.46 -3.04
N PRO A 92 9.16 14.02 -4.13
CA PRO A 92 9.24 13.33 -5.40
C PRO A 92 10.34 12.28 -5.46
N PHE A 93 10.04 11.09 -6.01
CA PHE A 93 10.99 10.06 -6.37
C PHE A 93 11.08 9.93 -7.89
N ALA A 94 12.28 9.68 -8.39
CA ALA A 94 12.52 9.39 -9.80
C ALA A 94 12.24 7.91 -10.09
N ARG A 95 11.34 7.61 -11.02
CA ARG A 95 11.14 6.25 -11.53
C ARG A 95 12.15 5.97 -12.63
N LEU A 96 12.77 4.79 -12.62
CA LEU A 96 13.82 4.44 -13.57
C LEU A 96 13.46 3.19 -14.36
N ASP A 97 13.91 3.16 -15.61
CA ASP A 97 14.04 1.94 -16.40
C ASP A 97 15.52 1.53 -16.47
N LEU A 98 15.85 0.31 -16.03
CA LEU A 98 17.24 -0.17 -16.05
C LEU A 98 17.78 -0.36 -17.47
N ALA A 99 16.92 -0.48 -18.48
CA ALA A 99 17.32 -0.62 -19.87
C ALA A 99 17.75 0.71 -20.50
N GLU A 100 17.42 1.85 -19.89
CA GLU A 100 17.50 3.19 -20.49
C GLU A 100 18.33 4.16 -19.63
N GLN A 101 19.64 3.97 -19.55
CA GLN A 101 20.59 4.86 -18.87
C GLN A 101 20.16 5.29 -17.45
N PRO A 102 19.87 4.35 -16.54
CA PRO A 102 19.23 4.60 -15.26
C PRO A 102 20.02 5.56 -14.37
N VAL A 103 21.34 5.52 -14.39
CA VAL A 103 22.20 6.39 -13.58
C VAL A 103 22.18 7.83 -14.07
N GLU A 104 22.14 8.03 -15.40
CA GLU A 104 22.06 9.38 -15.98
C GLU A 104 20.72 10.04 -15.59
N GLU A 105 19.62 9.33 -15.80
CA GLU A 105 18.29 9.87 -15.44
C GLU A 105 18.14 10.05 -13.93
N ALA A 106 18.60 9.10 -13.10
CA ALA A 106 18.59 9.26 -11.65
C ALA A 106 19.37 10.51 -11.21
N THR A 107 20.59 10.69 -11.73
CA THR A 107 21.43 11.87 -11.43
C THR A 107 20.70 13.15 -11.82
N ARG A 108 20.17 13.23 -13.05
CA ARG A 108 19.43 14.37 -13.54
C ARG A 108 18.22 14.72 -12.66
N ALA A 109 17.41 13.71 -12.33
CA ALA A 109 16.22 13.93 -11.53
C ALA A 109 16.53 14.32 -10.08
N LEU A 110 17.56 13.71 -9.46
CA LEU A 110 18.03 14.10 -8.13
C LEU A 110 18.57 15.52 -8.11
N ASP A 111 19.34 15.93 -9.11
CA ASP A 111 19.82 17.33 -9.26
C ASP A 111 18.67 18.32 -9.49
N ALA A 112 17.57 17.86 -10.11
CA ALA A 112 16.35 18.65 -10.31
C ALA A 112 15.42 18.69 -9.09
N GLY A 113 15.71 17.92 -8.02
CA GLY A 113 15.00 17.96 -6.74
C GLY A 113 14.28 16.69 -6.33
N ALA A 114 14.45 15.56 -7.05
CA ALA A 114 14.00 14.27 -6.55
C ALA A 114 14.70 13.92 -5.22
N ARG A 115 14.01 13.19 -4.35
CA ARG A 115 14.46 12.84 -3.01
C ARG A 115 14.59 11.33 -2.80
N GLY A 116 14.39 10.55 -3.85
CA GLY A 116 14.51 9.10 -3.83
C GLY A 116 14.36 8.52 -5.23
N ILE A 117 14.50 7.21 -5.31
CA ILE A 117 14.45 6.44 -6.55
C ILE A 117 13.33 5.39 -6.44
N LYS A 118 12.50 5.26 -7.47
CA LYS A 118 11.51 4.18 -7.60
C LYS A 118 11.97 3.16 -8.63
N LEU A 119 11.94 1.88 -8.24
CA LEU A 119 12.20 0.73 -9.10
C LEU A 119 11.01 -0.22 -9.11
N HIS A 120 10.64 -0.73 -10.29
CA HIS A 120 9.53 -1.66 -10.43
C HIS A 120 9.92 -2.87 -11.30
N PRO A 121 10.53 -3.92 -10.69
CA PRO A 121 11.07 -5.09 -11.42
C PRO A 121 10.06 -5.73 -12.38
N ARG A 122 8.79 -5.86 -11.97
CA ARG A 122 7.76 -6.46 -12.79
C ARG A 122 7.37 -5.59 -13.99
N ALA A 123 7.14 -4.29 -13.80
CA ALA A 123 6.69 -3.39 -14.87
C ALA A 123 7.80 -3.10 -15.88
N GLN A 124 9.04 -2.93 -15.43
CA GLN A 124 10.21 -2.72 -16.30
C GLN A 124 10.96 -4.01 -16.66
N ALA A 125 10.36 -5.18 -16.37
CA ALA A 125 10.84 -6.50 -16.80
C ALA A 125 12.32 -6.78 -16.50
N PHE A 126 12.81 -6.42 -15.30
CA PHE A 126 14.15 -6.75 -14.82
C PHE A 126 14.12 -7.63 -13.57
N ARG A 127 15.21 -8.32 -13.30
CA ARG A 127 15.41 -9.16 -12.12
C ARG A 127 16.30 -8.42 -11.10
N LEU A 128 16.22 -8.81 -9.81
CA LEU A 128 17.03 -8.18 -8.75
C LEU A 128 18.50 -8.66 -8.72
N ASP A 129 18.87 -9.60 -9.57
CA ASP A 129 20.26 -9.99 -9.85
C ASP A 129 20.85 -9.24 -11.06
N ASP A 130 20.15 -8.26 -11.61
CA ASP A 130 20.62 -7.46 -12.73
C ASP A 130 21.78 -6.54 -12.30
N GLU A 131 22.93 -6.65 -12.99
CA GLU A 131 24.13 -5.88 -12.66
C GLU A 131 23.94 -4.36 -12.79
N ARG A 132 22.94 -3.92 -13.57
CA ARG A 132 22.58 -2.49 -13.73
C ARG A 132 22.00 -1.87 -12.46
N LEU A 133 21.59 -2.66 -11.47
CA LEU A 133 21.18 -2.19 -10.15
C LEU A 133 22.36 -1.64 -9.33
N ALA A 134 23.54 -2.25 -9.44
CA ALA A 134 24.71 -1.87 -8.66
C ALA A 134 25.05 -0.37 -8.76
N PRO A 135 25.19 0.23 -9.94
CA PRO A 135 25.48 1.66 -10.05
C PRO A 135 24.32 2.56 -9.57
N VAL A 136 23.05 2.11 -9.63
CA VAL A 136 21.90 2.84 -9.08
C VAL A 136 21.96 2.86 -7.54
N PHE A 137 22.27 1.71 -6.91
CA PHE A 137 22.45 1.62 -5.46
C PHE A 137 23.68 2.41 -4.99
N SER A 138 24.78 2.41 -5.75
CA SER A 138 25.95 3.27 -5.47
C SER A 138 25.58 4.75 -5.45
N LEU A 139 24.86 5.21 -6.48
CA LEU A 139 24.40 6.60 -6.55
C LEU A 139 23.48 6.95 -5.38
N ALA A 140 22.53 6.08 -5.04
CA ALA A 140 21.63 6.31 -3.91
C ALA A 140 22.38 6.39 -2.57
N ALA A 141 23.39 5.55 -2.38
CA ALA A 141 24.27 5.59 -1.21
C ALA A 141 25.06 6.89 -1.13
N ASP A 142 25.67 7.31 -2.24
CA ASP A 142 26.46 8.56 -2.33
C ASP A 142 25.61 9.82 -2.10
N ARG A 143 24.37 9.80 -2.56
CA ARG A 143 23.42 10.92 -2.41
C ARG A 143 22.57 10.83 -1.14
N HIS A 144 22.72 9.76 -0.35
CA HIS A 144 21.93 9.49 0.87
C HIS A 144 20.41 9.57 0.63
N VAL A 145 19.94 8.98 -0.48
CA VAL A 145 18.53 8.95 -0.85
C VAL A 145 17.97 7.52 -0.79
N PRO A 146 16.69 7.33 -0.43
CA PRO A 146 16.06 6.02 -0.39
C PRO A 146 15.78 5.48 -1.80
N ILE A 147 15.81 4.15 -1.91
CA ILE A 147 15.28 3.40 -3.06
C ILE A 147 14.00 2.71 -2.61
N LEU A 148 12.88 3.01 -3.25
CA LEU A 148 11.63 2.28 -3.08
C LEU A 148 11.49 1.27 -4.21
N ILE A 149 11.42 -0.02 -3.84
CA ILE A 149 11.34 -1.11 -4.80
C ILE A 149 10.02 -1.88 -4.65
N HIS A 150 9.38 -2.20 -5.78
CA HIS A 150 8.20 -3.07 -5.78
C HIS A 150 8.58 -4.45 -5.25
N GLY A 151 7.94 -4.88 -4.16
CA GLY A 151 8.11 -6.20 -3.51
C GLY A 151 6.82 -7.03 -3.50
N GLY A 152 5.87 -6.68 -4.38
CA GLY A 152 4.55 -7.29 -4.45
C GLY A 152 4.48 -8.57 -5.30
N ARG A 153 3.27 -8.97 -5.62
CA ARG A 153 2.97 -10.18 -6.39
C ARG A 153 3.64 -10.18 -7.77
N GLY A 154 3.96 -11.36 -8.27
CA GLY A 154 4.51 -11.58 -9.61
C GLY A 154 6.02 -11.51 -9.69
N LEU A 155 6.71 -11.49 -8.55
CA LEU A 155 8.17 -11.59 -8.47
C LEU A 155 8.62 -12.99 -8.02
N PRO A 156 9.80 -13.45 -8.47
CA PRO A 156 10.49 -14.59 -7.84
C PRO A 156 10.95 -14.19 -6.42
N PRO A 157 11.55 -15.12 -5.64
CA PRO A 157 12.20 -14.77 -4.37
C PRO A 157 13.21 -13.63 -4.55
N ILE A 158 13.16 -12.63 -3.64
CA ILE A 158 13.93 -11.38 -3.77
C ILE A 158 14.90 -11.11 -2.63
N ALA A 159 14.73 -11.79 -1.49
CA ALA A 159 15.46 -11.47 -0.25
C ALA A 159 16.99 -11.56 -0.42
N GLU A 160 17.50 -12.66 -1.01
CA GLU A 160 18.93 -12.88 -1.17
C GLU A 160 19.59 -11.82 -2.07
N HIS A 161 18.91 -11.42 -3.15
CA HIS A 161 19.43 -10.38 -4.04
C HIS A 161 19.45 -9.01 -3.39
N LEU A 162 18.38 -8.64 -2.68
CA LEU A 162 18.31 -7.39 -1.92
C LEU A 162 19.36 -7.38 -0.80
N ARG A 163 19.60 -8.52 -0.14
CA ARG A 163 20.64 -8.64 0.89
C ARG A 163 22.03 -8.30 0.34
N ARG A 164 22.41 -8.84 -0.81
CA ARG A 164 23.68 -8.54 -1.45
C ARG A 164 23.82 -7.05 -1.79
N LEU A 165 22.74 -6.42 -2.28
CA LEU A 165 22.75 -4.98 -2.60
C LEU A 165 22.89 -4.13 -1.34
N VAL A 166 22.16 -4.43 -0.27
CA VAL A 166 22.23 -3.70 1.00
C VAL A 166 23.60 -3.88 1.68
N ASP A 167 24.17 -5.08 1.63
CA ASP A 167 25.52 -5.33 2.20
C ASP A 167 26.61 -4.59 1.41
N THR A 168 26.44 -4.48 0.09
CA THR A 168 27.40 -3.80 -0.78
C THR A 168 27.29 -2.28 -0.66
N TYR A 169 26.09 -1.75 -0.45
CA TYR A 169 25.78 -0.32 -0.39
C TYR A 169 25.06 0.05 0.92
N PRO A 170 25.70 -0.09 2.08
CA PRO A 170 25.04 0.03 3.39
C PRO A 170 24.52 1.44 3.71
N ALA A 171 24.96 2.47 2.98
CA ALA A 171 24.45 3.82 3.11
C ALA A 171 23.16 4.07 2.29
N ALA A 172 22.78 3.17 1.37
CA ALA A 172 21.53 3.24 0.66
C ALA A 172 20.38 2.75 1.58
N GLN A 173 19.35 3.57 1.73
CA GLN A 173 18.12 3.15 2.41
C GLN A 173 17.20 2.43 1.42
N LEU A 174 16.63 1.30 1.85
CA LEU A 174 15.74 0.49 1.02
C LEU A 174 14.32 0.48 1.62
N ILE A 175 13.32 0.79 0.80
CA ILE A 175 11.90 0.63 1.12
C ILE A 175 11.35 -0.49 0.23
N VAL A 176 10.92 -1.60 0.83
CA VAL A 176 10.29 -2.73 0.12
C VAL A 176 8.79 -2.53 0.14
N ALA A 177 8.20 -2.26 -1.02
CA ALA A 177 6.78 -2.00 -1.13
C ALA A 177 5.92 -3.27 -0.96
N HIS A 178 4.62 -3.06 -0.66
CA HIS A 178 3.60 -4.09 -0.54
C HIS A 178 3.93 -5.16 0.50
N ALA A 179 4.38 -4.74 1.68
CA ALA A 179 4.80 -5.62 2.77
C ALA A 179 5.89 -6.65 2.37
N GLY A 180 6.48 -6.52 1.18
CA GLY A 180 7.41 -7.50 0.65
C GLY A 180 6.78 -8.88 0.42
N ILE A 181 5.47 -8.95 0.12
CA ILE A 181 4.71 -10.21 0.05
C ILE A 181 5.23 -11.22 -0.97
N ALA A 182 6.07 -10.77 -1.93
CA ALA A 182 6.74 -11.70 -2.85
C ALA A 182 7.63 -12.70 -2.11
N ASP A 183 8.21 -12.30 -0.96
CA ASP A 183 9.20 -13.11 -0.23
C ASP A 183 9.26 -12.74 1.26
N LEU A 184 8.14 -12.37 1.89
CA LEU A 184 8.09 -11.79 3.24
C LEU A 184 8.82 -12.62 4.28
N ALA A 185 8.68 -13.95 4.24
CA ALA A 185 9.31 -14.83 5.22
C ALA A 185 10.84 -14.69 5.21
N ARG A 186 11.45 -14.74 4.02
CA ARG A 186 12.91 -14.60 3.87
C ARG A 186 13.36 -13.16 4.08
N LEU A 187 12.62 -12.18 3.59
CA LEU A 187 12.90 -10.76 3.84
C LEU A 187 12.92 -10.45 5.34
N SER A 188 12.03 -11.06 6.13
CA SER A 188 12.02 -10.86 7.57
C SER A 188 13.22 -11.51 8.28
N GLU A 189 13.67 -12.68 7.82
CA GLU A 189 14.87 -13.32 8.33
C GLU A 189 16.13 -12.48 8.07
N GLU A 190 16.21 -11.85 6.89
CA GLU A 190 17.37 -11.06 6.47
C GLU A 190 17.38 -9.63 7.02
N PHE A 191 16.21 -9.00 7.20
CA PHE A 191 16.13 -7.56 7.40
C PHE A 191 15.38 -7.11 8.65
N SER A 192 14.77 -8.01 9.44
CA SER A 192 14.11 -7.57 10.67
C SER A 192 15.12 -6.95 11.61
N GLY A 193 14.87 -5.69 12.04
CA GLY A 193 15.79 -4.90 12.85
C GLY A 193 16.90 -4.19 12.05
N HIS A 194 17.01 -4.39 10.74
CA HIS A 194 18.05 -3.71 9.94
C HIS A 194 17.77 -2.20 9.83
N PRO A 195 18.73 -1.32 10.19
CA PRO A 195 18.47 0.12 10.30
C PRO A 195 18.13 0.79 8.96
N GLY A 196 18.70 0.33 7.86
CA GLY A 196 18.53 0.92 6.51
C GLY A 196 17.40 0.30 5.69
N VAL A 197 16.63 -0.67 6.21
CA VAL A 197 15.57 -1.35 5.43
C VAL A 197 14.22 -1.12 6.06
N PHE A 198 13.24 -0.76 5.23
CA PHE A 198 11.86 -0.46 5.59
C PHE A 198 10.89 -1.22 4.71
N PHE A 199 9.64 -1.34 5.16
CA PHE A 199 8.55 -2.00 4.45
C PHE A 199 7.33 -1.10 4.45
N ASP A 200 6.55 -1.06 3.38
CA ASP A 200 5.33 -0.28 3.38
C ASP A 200 4.07 -1.14 3.50
N THR A 201 2.97 -0.52 3.93
CA THR A 201 1.69 -1.21 4.19
C THR A 201 0.78 -1.30 2.97
N SER A 202 1.24 -0.98 1.77
CA SER A 202 0.43 -0.92 0.56
C SER A 202 0.01 -2.30 0.02
N VAL A 203 -0.55 -3.13 0.89
CA VAL A 203 -1.04 -4.48 0.59
C VAL A 203 -2.54 -4.59 0.87
N TRP A 204 -3.23 -5.41 0.09
CA TRP A 204 -4.68 -5.59 0.21
C TRP A 204 -5.09 -6.64 1.23
N SER A 205 -4.25 -7.63 1.45
CA SER A 205 -4.55 -8.75 2.34
C SER A 205 -4.29 -8.37 3.80
N PRO A 206 -5.30 -8.36 4.67
CA PRO A 206 -5.10 -8.13 6.10
C PRO A 206 -4.22 -9.20 6.76
N LEU A 207 -4.22 -10.44 6.25
CA LEU A 207 -3.36 -11.50 6.75
C LEU A 207 -1.88 -11.26 6.42
N ASP A 208 -1.58 -10.80 5.19
CA ASP A 208 -0.20 -10.49 4.81
C ASP A 208 0.35 -9.34 5.66
N LEU A 209 -0.47 -8.31 5.89
CA LEU A 209 -0.09 -7.18 6.73
C LEU A 209 0.11 -7.58 8.20
N LEU A 210 -0.77 -8.43 8.72
CA LEU A 210 -0.64 -8.97 10.08
C LEU A 210 0.63 -9.83 10.21
N ASP A 211 0.93 -10.71 9.24
CA ASP A 211 2.16 -11.51 9.24
C ASP A 211 3.41 -10.62 9.16
N MET A 212 3.37 -9.50 8.43
CA MET A 212 4.44 -8.52 8.43
C MET A 212 4.67 -7.91 9.81
N PHE A 213 3.63 -7.46 10.53
CA PHE A 213 3.77 -6.92 11.89
C PHE A 213 4.29 -7.95 12.90
N HIS A 214 4.02 -9.24 12.67
CA HIS A 214 4.57 -10.30 13.50
C HIS A 214 6.07 -10.54 13.27
N ARG A 215 6.60 -10.20 12.10
CA ARG A 215 7.97 -10.55 11.68
C ARG A 215 8.92 -9.38 11.61
N ILE A 216 8.42 -8.18 11.36
CA ILE A 216 9.20 -6.97 11.11
C ILE A 216 9.11 -6.05 12.33
N SER A 217 10.23 -5.39 12.68
CA SER A 217 10.24 -4.36 13.73
C SER A 217 9.26 -3.24 13.38
N PRO A 218 8.38 -2.82 14.29
CA PRO A 218 7.34 -1.81 14.00
C PRO A 218 7.88 -0.51 13.39
N GLU A 219 9.05 -0.05 13.83
CA GLU A 219 9.68 1.19 13.36
C GLU A 219 10.23 1.08 11.93
N GLN A 220 10.24 -0.13 11.34
CA GLN A 220 10.59 -0.36 9.94
C GLN A 220 9.37 -0.29 9.02
N VAL A 221 8.15 -0.23 9.58
CA VAL A 221 6.92 -0.26 8.79
C VAL A 221 6.44 1.16 8.55
N LEU A 222 6.15 1.47 7.30
CA LEU A 222 5.69 2.77 6.83
C LEU A 222 4.24 2.64 6.33
N TYR A 223 3.36 3.52 6.77
CA TYR A 223 2.03 3.61 6.19
C TYR A 223 2.12 3.98 4.71
N ALA A 224 1.34 3.30 3.88
CA ALA A 224 1.25 3.56 2.45
C ALA A 224 -0.10 3.16 1.88
N SER A 225 -0.67 4.00 1.02
CA SER A 225 -1.97 3.76 0.39
C SER A 225 -1.88 3.05 -0.96
N ASP A 226 -0.78 3.24 -1.69
CA ASP A 226 -0.65 2.88 -3.11
C ASP A 226 -1.71 3.58 -4.00
N HIS A 227 -2.08 4.83 -3.65
CA HIS A 227 -3.00 5.60 -4.49
C HIS A 227 -2.46 5.75 -5.93
N PRO A 228 -3.26 5.56 -7.01
CA PRO A 228 -4.71 5.38 -7.07
C PRO A 228 -5.20 3.92 -6.99
N TYR A 229 -4.31 2.94 -6.84
CA TYR A 229 -4.68 1.52 -6.74
C TYR A 229 -5.34 1.23 -5.39
N GLY A 230 -4.73 1.65 -4.28
CA GLY A 230 -5.34 1.63 -2.95
C GLY A 230 -6.26 2.83 -2.71
N GLN A 231 -7.22 2.70 -1.80
CA GLN A 231 -8.26 3.69 -1.56
C GLN A 231 -8.63 3.82 -0.08
N GLN A 232 -8.86 5.06 0.35
CA GLN A 232 -9.35 5.34 1.69
C GLN A 232 -10.88 5.10 1.82
N PRO A 233 -11.39 4.78 3.02
CA PRO A 233 -10.63 4.63 4.27
C PRO A 233 -9.87 3.29 4.39
N GLY A 234 -10.04 2.36 3.44
CA GLY A 234 -9.51 1.01 3.51
C GLY A 234 -8.02 0.92 3.83
N SER A 235 -7.17 1.75 3.20
CA SER A 235 -5.73 1.71 3.42
C SER A 235 -5.32 2.11 4.85
N LEU A 236 -5.91 3.14 5.43
CA LEU A 236 -5.70 3.50 6.84
C LEU A 236 -6.35 2.49 7.78
N PHE A 237 -7.55 2.03 7.45
CA PHE A 237 -8.30 1.10 8.29
C PHE A 237 -7.58 -0.25 8.44
N ILE A 238 -7.07 -0.81 7.34
CA ILE A 238 -6.29 -2.05 7.39
C ILE A 238 -5.02 -1.87 8.23
N ALA A 239 -4.27 -0.78 8.02
CA ALA A 239 -3.03 -0.52 8.74
C ALA A 239 -3.29 -0.39 10.26
N LEU A 240 -4.30 0.37 10.67
CA LEU A 240 -4.61 0.61 12.07
C LEU A 240 -5.21 -0.63 12.76
N ARG A 241 -6.16 -1.32 12.11
CA ARG A 241 -6.79 -2.53 12.67
C ARG A 241 -5.79 -3.67 12.83
N THR A 242 -4.95 -3.90 11.85
CA THR A 242 -3.92 -4.95 11.94
C THR A 242 -2.81 -4.58 12.92
N ALA A 243 -2.42 -3.29 13.02
CA ALA A 243 -1.48 -2.83 14.04
C ALA A 243 -2.03 -3.03 15.45
N GLN A 244 -3.30 -2.71 15.69
CA GLN A 244 -3.98 -2.95 16.96
C GLN A 244 -4.01 -4.45 17.30
N LEU A 245 -4.42 -5.29 16.34
CA LEU A 245 -4.48 -6.74 16.53
C LEU A 245 -3.10 -7.35 16.81
N ALA A 246 -2.05 -6.84 16.14
CA ALA A 246 -0.67 -7.22 16.40
C ALA A 246 -0.14 -6.69 17.75
N GLY A 247 -0.84 -5.77 18.41
CA GLY A 247 -0.48 -5.20 19.71
C GLY A 247 0.62 -4.14 19.62
N LEU A 248 0.60 -3.30 18.58
CA LEU A 248 1.46 -2.12 18.53
C LEU A 248 1.05 -1.11 19.60
N SER A 249 2.03 -0.48 20.23
CA SER A 249 1.78 0.64 21.16
C SER A 249 1.41 1.91 20.36
N GLU A 250 0.82 2.91 21.04
CA GLU A 250 0.53 4.19 20.38
C GLU A 250 1.76 4.86 19.76
N ASP A 251 2.94 4.76 20.39
CA ASP A 251 4.19 5.30 19.84
C ASP A 251 4.61 4.56 18.57
N GLN A 252 4.46 3.24 18.55
CA GLN A 252 4.72 2.43 17.36
C GLN A 252 3.71 2.71 16.24
N VAL A 253 2.45 3.01 16.58
CA VAL A 253 1.46 3.48 15.59
C VAL A 253 1.81 4.87 15.05
N ARG A 254 2.37 5.77 15.87
CA ARG A 254 2.90 7.06 15.37
C ARG A 254 4.09 6.89 14.44
N ASP A 255 4.98 5.94 14.73
CA ASP A 255 6.10 5.62 13.84
C ASP A 255 5.59 5.07 12.51
N LEU A 256 4.64 4.11 12.54
CA LEU A 256 3.96 3.55 11.39
C LEU A 256 3.29 4.62 10.53
N LEU A 257 2.48 5.49 11.15
CA LEU A 257 1.66 6.45 10.41
C LEU A 257 2.48 7.54 9.72
N GLY A 258 3.64 7.96 10.28
CA GLY A 258 4.36 9.05 9.64
C GLY A 258 5.76 9.32 10.17
N ARG A 259 6.06 9.11 11.44
CA ARG A 259 7.34 9.52 12.02
C ARG A 259 8.55 8.87 11.35
N SER A 260 8.45 7.56 11.01
CA SER A 260 9.51 6.85 10.30
C SER A 260 9.69 7.36 8.87
N ALA A 261 8.61 7.55 8.10
CA ALA A 261 8.68 8.08 6.74
C ALA A 261 9.16 9.54 6.70
N ALA A 262 8.70 10.37 7.65
CA ALA A 262 9.19 11.74 7.83
C ALA A 262 10.70 11.76 8.14
N GLY A 263 11.18 10.85 9.00
CA GLY A 263 12.60 10.69 9.27
C GLY A 263 13.42 10.39 8.02
N ILE A 264 12.94 9.49 7.16
CA ILE A 264 13.58 9.16 5.89
C ILE A 264 13.61 10.40 4.97
N ALA A 265 12.46 11.09 4.81
CA ALA A 265 12.37 12.28 3.97
C ALA A 265 13.28 13.43 4.42
N ASP A 266 13.49 13.57 5.74
CA ASP A 266 14.30 14.61 6.35
C ASP A 266 15.78 14.20 6.52
N GLY A 267 16.18 13.00 6.06
CA GLY A 267 17.55 12.49 6.20
C GLY A 267 17.97 12.24 7.65
N LYS A 268 17.02 12.00 8.55
CA LYS A 268 17.29 11.72 9.98
C LYS A 268 17.80 10.29 10.16
N PRO A 269 18.61 10.03 11.21
CA PRO A 269 18.97 8.66 11.56
C PRO A 269 17.73 7.82 11.82
N PRO A 270 17.72 6.52 11.44
CA PRO A 270 16.66 5.62 11.76
C PRO A 270 16.40 5.55 13.27
N ALA A 271 15.13 5.43 13.67
CA ALA A 271 14.77 5.18 15.06
C ALA A 271 15.37 3.84 15.56
N LEU A 272 15.52 3.73 16.88
CA LEU A 272 15.88 2.45 17.49
C LEU A 272 14.83 1.38 17.14
N ARG A 273 15.29 0.20 16.75
CA ARG A 273 14.43 -0.91 16.39
C ARG A 273 14.04 -1.70 17.64
N THR A 274 12.75 -1.83 17.87
CA THR A 274 12.23 -2.80 18.84
C THR A 274 12.07 -4.18 18.18
N PRO A 275 12.10 -5.27 18.94
CA PRO A 275 11.83 -6.59 18.37
C PRO A 275 10.46 -6.65 17.71
N PRO A 276 10.29 -7.47 16.66
CA PRO A 276 8.98 -7.79 16.11
C PRO A 276 8.01 -8.26 17.19
N LYS A 277 6.72 -8.03 17.00
CA LYS A 277 5.69 -8.43 17.98
C LYS A 277 5.61 -9.95 18.18
N GLY A 278 6.14 -10.72 17.23
CA GLY A 278 6.02 -12.16 17.23
C GLY A 278 4.59 -12.62 16.94
N ARG A 279 4.42 -13.90 16.71
CA ARG A 279 3.08 -14.47 16.49
C ARG A 279 2.27 -14.43 17.79
N ARG A 280 1.12 -13.79 17.72
CA ARG A 280 0.10 -13.86 18.77
C ARG A 280 -0.88 -14.97 18.44
N ASN A 281 -1.42 -15.61 19.48
CA ASN A 281 -2.52 -16.54 19.28
C ASN A 281 -3.80 -15.73 19.07
N ILE A 282 -4.21 -15.59 17.80
CA ILE A 282 -5.42 -14.87 17.41
C ILE A 282 -6.50 -15.93 17.23
N GLU A 283 -7.48 -15.93 18.11
CA GLU A 283 -8.63 -16.84 18.01
C GLU A 283 -9.61 -16.27 16.98
N GLN A 284 -9.51 -16.76 15.76
CA GLN A 284 -10.48 -16.49 14.70
C GLN A 284 -11.47 -17.65 14.59
N THR A 285 -12.77 -17.35 14.54
CA THR A 285 -13.78 -18.39 14.33
C THR A 285 -13.71 -18.94 12.89
N ILE A 286 -14.15 -20.17 12.72
CA ILE A 286 -14.24 -20.81 11.39
C ILE A 286 -15.12 -19.97 10.45
N THR A 287 -16.16 -19.33 10.96
CA THR A 287 -17.06 -18.48 10.19
C THR A 287 -16.33 -17.29 9.60
N PHE A 288 -15.55 -16.55 10.37
CA PHE A 288 -14.75 -15.44 9.86
C PHE A 288 -13.64 -15.87 8.90
N ALA A 289 -12.97 -16.99 9.19
CA ALA A 289 -11.99 -17.57 8.27
C ALA A 289 -12.62 -17.92 6.89
N ARG A 290 -13.85 -18.44 6.88
CA ARG A 290 -14.59 -18.74 5.64
C ARG A 290 -15.05 -17.49 4.93
N ILE A 291 -15.53 -16.46 5.65
CA ILE A 291 -15.89 -15.17 5.08
C ILE A 291 -14.66 -14.57 4.39
N HIS A 292 -13.52 -14.47 5.09
CA HIS A 292 -12.25 -14.01 4.51
C HIS A 292 -11.88 -14.79 3.24
N HIS A 293 -11.93 -16.13 3.30
CA HIS A 293 -11.60 -16.97 2.15
C HIS A 293 -12.43 -16.62 0.91
N TYR A 294 -13.75 -16.45 1.06
CA TYR A 294 -14.61 -16.08 -0.06
C TYR A 294 -14.35 -14.65 -0.55
N LEU A 295 -14.11 -13.69 0.34
CA LEU A 295 -13.78 -12.31 -0.05
C LEU A 295 -12.42 -12.23 -0.77
N ALA A 296 -11.43 -12.97 -0.33
CA ALA A 296 -10.14 -13.11 -1.00
C ALA A 296 -10.26 -13.74 -2.40
N MET A 297 -11.19 -14.69 -2.59
CA MET A 297 -11.52 -15.24 -3.91
C MET A 297 -12.27 -14.24 -4.80
N ALA A 298 -13.14 -13.40 -4.22
CA ALA A 298 -13.89 -12.40 -4.98
C ALA A 298 -13.00 -11.30 -5.54
N THR A 299 -11.96 -10.89 -4.83
CA THR A 299 -11.10 -9.77 -5.22
C THR A 299 -10.51 -9.89 -6.64
N PRO A 300 -9.84 -10.98 -7.06
CA PRO A 300 -9.34 -11.11 -8.42
C PRO A 300 -10.46 -11.20 -9.47
N LEU A 301 -11.62 -11.73 -9.11
CA LEU A 301 -12.79 -11.80 -10.02
C LEU A 301 -13.37 -10.40 -10.26
N LEU A 302 -13.40 -9.53 -9.24
CA LEU A 302 -13.74 -8.12 -9.38
C LEU A 302 -12.77 -7.40 -10.32
N TRP A 303 -11.47 -7.59 -10.14
CA TRP A 303 -10.43 -6.99 -11.00
C TRP A 303 -10.59 -7.38 -12.47
N THR A 304 -10.89 -8.65 -12.73
CA THR A 304 -11.07 -9.19 -14.09
C THR A 304 -12.52 -9.07 -14.59
N ARG A 305 -13.39 -8.40 -13.83
CA ARG A 305 -14.82 -8.18 -14.16
C ARG A 305 -15.58 -9.46 -14.48
N GLN A 306 -15.29 -10.54 -13.75
CA GLN A 306 -15.96 -11.83 -13.97
C GLN A 306 -17.38 -11.85 -13.39
N ARG A 307 -18.31 -12.49 -14.09
CA ARG A 307 -19.72 -12.62 -13.64
C ARG A 307 -19.87 -13.43 -12.36
N ASP A 308 -19.02 -14.43 -12.15
CA ASP A 308 -19.05 -15.32 -10.99
C ASP A 308 -18.75 -14.61 -9.66
N THR A 309 -18.29 -13.37 -9.69
CA THR A 309 -18.07 -12.54 -8.51
C THR A 309 -19.29 -12.48 -7.61
N ILE A 310 -20.51 -12.33 -8.17
CA ILE A 310 -21.76 -12.30 -7.40
C ILE A 310 -21.98 -13.59 -6.63
N GLY A 311 -21.68 -14.73 -7.24
CA GLY A 311 -21.81 -16.04 -6.59
C GLY A 311 -20.87 -16.20 -5.40
N VAL A 312 -19.62 -15.77 -5.55
CA VAL A 312 -18.61 -15.86 -4.47
C VAL A 312 -18.94 -14.90 -3.32
N LEU A 313 -19.37 -13.66 -3.63
CA LEU A 313 -19.88 -12.73 -2.60
C LEU A 313 -21.14 -13.29 -1.91
N GLY A 314 -21.99 -14.03 -2.62
CA GLY A 314 -23.15 -14.72 -2.05
C GLY A 314 -22.77 -15.80 -1.04
N LEU A 315 -21.67 -16.54 -1.28
CA LEU A 315 -21.15 -17.52 -0.31
C LEU A 315 -20.68 -16.83 0.97
N ALA A 316 -19.96 -15.70 0.86
CA ALA A 316 -19.55 -14.91 2.02
C ALA A 316 -20.78 -14.39 2.79
N LEU A 317 -21.76 -13.83 2.10
CA LEU A 317 -23.00 -13.31 2.70
C LEU A 317 -23.79 -14.41 3.42
N ASN A 318 -23.96 -15.59 2.84
CA ASN A 318 -24.61 -16.72 3.47
C ASN A 318 -23.87 -17.18 4.73
N THR A 319 -22.54 -17.11 4.71
CA THR A 319 -21.72 -17.46 5.89
C THR A 319 -21.94 -16.47 7.02
N CYS A 320 -22.18 -15.18 6.74
CA CYS A 320 -22.53 -14.20 7.77
C CYS A 320 -23.84 -14.54 8.52
N ALA A 321 -24.74 -15.31 7.93
CA ALA A 321 -26.01 -15.73 8.56
C ALA A 321 -25.85 -16.90 9.57
N GLU A 322 -24.69 -17.52 9.65
CA GLU A 322 -24.43 -18.62 10.58
C GLU A 322 -24.43 -18.11 12.05
N ARG A 323 -24.79 -18.99 12.98
CA ARG A 323 -24.98 -18.61 14.39
C ARG A 323 -23.77 -19.07 15.23
N ASP A 324 -22.68 -18.30 15.24
CA ASP A 324 -21.46 -18.62 15.99
C ASP A 324 -20.85 -17.44 16.78
N GLY A 325 -21.65 -16.57 17.33
CA GLY A 325 -21.19 -15.38 18.05
C GLY A 325 -20.97 -14.15 17.15
N PHE A 326 -20.41 -13.09 17.68
CA PHE A 326 -20.05 -11.84 16.96
C PHE A 326 -21.15 -11.34 16.01
N VAL A 327 -22.38 -11.23 16.53
CA VAL A 327 -23.57 -10.93 15.71
C VAL A 327 -23.43 -9.57 15.04
N GLU A 328 -22.97 -8.57 15.78
CA GLU A 328 -22.85 -7.19 15.28
C GLU A 328 -21.83 -7.12 14.14
N GLU A 329 -20.65 -7.73 14.29
CA GLU A 329 -19.61 -7.72 13.27
C GLU A 329 -20.04 -8.46 12.01
N ARG A 330 -20.73 -9.60 12.18
CA ARG A 330 -21.27 -10.36 11.03
C ARG A 330 -22.35 -9.57 10.28
N GLU A 331 -23.21 -8.85 10.99
CA GLU A 331 -24.23 -7.99 10.38
C GLU A 331 -23.58 -6.83 9.62
N ARG A 332 -22.55 -6.20 10.17
CA ARG A 332 -21.76 -5.15 9.48
C ARG A 332 -21.10 -5.70 8.21
N ILE A 333 -20.46 -6.85 8.29
CA ILE A 333 -19.85 -7.51 7.12
C ILE A 333 -20.91 -7.85 6.09
N ALA A 334 -22.06 -8.40 6.51
CA ALA A 334 -23.16 -8.74 5.60
C ALA A 334 -23.71 -7.51 4.88
N GLU A 335 -23.84 -6.37 5.56
CA GLU A 335 -24.31 -5.13 4.96
C GLU A 335 -23.34 -4.59 3.90
N LEU A 336 -22.04 -4.63 4.17
CA LEU A 336 -21.00 -4.26 3.20
C LEU A 336 -21.06 -5.15 1.95
N ILE A 337 -21.12 -6.48 2.14
CA ILE A 337 -21.18 -7.44 1.03
C ILE A 337 -22.46 -7.28 0.21
N ALA A 338 -23.61 -7.13 0.85
CA ALA A 338 -24.89 -6.93 0.17
C ALA A 338 -24.87 -5.65 -0.69
N SER A 339 -24.35 -4.54 -0.14
CA SER A 339 -24.19 -3.29 -0.89
C SER A 339 -23.21 -3.43 -2.06
N ALA A 340 -22.12 -4.20 -1.89
CA ALA A 340 -21.17 -4.50 -2.96
C ALA A 340 -21.83 -5.31 -4.09
N GLN A 341 -22.64 -6.31 -3.76
CA GLN A 341 -23.39 -7.09 -4.75
C GLN A 341 -24.40 -6.24 -5.53
N GLU A 342 -25.15 -5.38 -4.82
CA GLU A 342 -26.11 -4.44 -5.45
C GLU A 342 -25.40 -3.54 -6.47
N LEU A 343 -24.27 -2.91 -6.08
CA LEU A 343 -23.49 -2.05 -6.97
C LEU A 343 -22.94 -2.83 -8.17
N TRP A 344 -22.36 -4.00 -7.92
CA TRP A 344 -21.78 -4.82 -8.99
C TRP A 344 -22.80 -5.26 -10.01
N ALA A 345 -24.02 -5.61 -9.57
CA ALA A 345 -25.10 -5.99 -10.44
C ALA A 345 -25.61 -4.83 -11.32
N MET A 346 -25.48 -3.59 -10.85
CA MET A 346 -25.90 -2.38 -11.57
C MET A 346 -24.86 -1.89 -12.60
N LEU A 347 -23.59 -2.29 -12.50
CA LEU A 347 -22.51 -1.76 -13.36
C LEU A 347 -22.80 -1.86 -14.87
N PRO A 348 -23.40 -2.95 -15.40
CA PRO A 348 -23.70 -3.06 -16.83
C PRO A 348 -24.74 -2.03 -17.32
N ASP A 349 -25.61 -1.54 -16.44
CA ASP A 349 -26.70 -0.62 -16.75
C ASP A 349 -26.28 0.86 -16.64
N ILE A 350 -25.07 1.14 -16.16
CA ILE A 350 -24.54 2.50 -16.06
C ILE A 350 -23.89 2.87 -17.39
N GLU A 351 -24.50 3.79 -18.13
CA GLU A 351 -24.03 4.24 -19.44
C GLU A 351 -22.76 5.13 -19.32
N ASP A 352 -22.76 6.05 -18.35
CA ASP A 352 -21.63 6.95 -18.14
C ASP A 352 -20.42 6.17 -17.61
N GLU A 353 -19.30 6.26 -18.34
CA GLU A 353 -18.08 5.51 -18.02
C GLU A 353 -17.45 5.96 -16.70
N GLN A 354 -17.48 7.24 -16.40
CA GLN A 354 -16.92 7.79 -15.16
C GLN A 354 -17.75 7.37 -13.96
N GLU A 355 -19.09 7.41 -14.08
CA GLU A 355 -19.99 6.95 -13.03
C GLU A 355 -19.83 5.45 -12.78
N ARG A 356 -19.70 4.65 -13.84
CA ARG A 356 -19.44 3.20 -13.77
C ARG A 356 -18.11 2.89 -13.08
N LEU A 357 -17.05 3.67 -13.38
CA LEU A 357 -15.75 3.55 -12.71
C LEU A 357 -15.86 3.84 -11.21
N VAL A 358 -16.56 4.92 -10.85
CA VAL A 358 -16.80 5.28 -9.44
C VAL A 358 -17.56 4.18 -8.72
N ALA A 359 -18.63 3.63 -9.31
CA ALA A 359 -19.42 2.54 -8.74
C ALA A 359 -18.56 1.27 -8.54
N SER A 360 -17.74 0.92 -9.52
CA SER A 360 -16.79 -0.20 -9.43
C SER A 360 -15.82 0.00 -8.26
N ARG A 361 -15.23 1.18 -8.12
CA ARG A 361 -14.31 1.50 -7.00
C ARG A 361 -14.99 1.38 -5.64
N TYR A 362 -16.25 1.79 -5.52
CA TYR A 362 -17.02 1.61 -4.27
C TYR A 362 -17.28 0.14 -3.98
N THR A 363 -17.55 -0.70 -4.99
CA THR A 363 -17.66 -2.15 -4.81
C THR A 363 -16.38 -2.73 -4.17
N PHE A 364 -15.22 -2.36 -4.70
CA PHE A 364 -13.93 -2.77 -4.12
C PHE A 364 -13.75 -2.30 -2.67
N ARG A 365 -14.08 -1.04 -2.38
CA ARG A 365 -13.97 -0.49 -1.01
C ARG A 365 -14.82 -1.29 -0.02
N LEU A 366 -16.05 -1.60 -0.37
CA LEU A 366 -16.97 -2.35 0.48
C LEU A 366 -16.46 -3.78 0.74
N VAL A 367 -15.99 -4.47 -0.31
CA VAL A 367 -15.42 -5.81 -0.18
C VAL A 367 -14.15 -5.79 0.67
N HIS A 368 -13.28 -4.80 0.47
CA HIS A 368 -12.04 -4.67 1.26
C HIS A 368 -12.32 -4.38 2.74
N LEU A 369 -13.27 -3.48 3.05
CA LEU A 369 -13.69 -3.21 4.43
C LEU A 369 -14.28 -4.45 5.10
N ALA A 370 -15.11 -5.21 4.38
CA ALA A 370 -15.64 -6.48 4.87
C ALA A 370 -14.54 -7.51 5.17
N ASP A 371 -13.52 -7.58 4.31
CA ASP A 371 -12.39 -8.48 4.50
C ASP A 371 -11.50 -8.09 5.70
N ILE A 372 -11.25 -6.79 5.86
CA ILE A 372 -10.53 -6.28 7.05
C ILE A 372 -11.26 -6.68 8.33
N LEU A 373 -12.57 -6.46 8.40
CA LEU A 373 -13.37 -6.86 9.56
C LEU A 373 -13.31 -8.36 9.79
N ALA A 374 -13.44 -9.18 8.73
CA ALA A 374 -13.41 -10.63 8.84
C ALA A 374 -12.09 -11.16 9.42
N VAL A 375 -10.97 -10.53 9.11
CA VAL A 375 -9.65 -10.93 9.62
C VAL A 375 -9.35 -10.34 11.00
N THR A 376 -9.79 -9.10 11.26
CA THR A 376 -9.41 -8.38 12.48
C THR A 376 -10.42 -8.47 13.61
N THR A 377 -11.53 -9.19 13.43
CA THR A 377 -12.44 -9.57 14.53
C THR A 377 -11.94 -10.84 15.20
N SER A 378 -11.64 -10.77 16.48
CA SER A 378 -11.18 -11.90 17.29
C SER A 378 -11.89 -11.90 18.64
N ALA A 379 -11.99 -13.06 19.27
CA ALA A 379 -12.29 -13.13 20.70
C ALA A 379 -11.13 -12.47 21.48
N GLU A 380 -11.47 -11.58 22.42
CA GLU A 380 -10.48 -10.99 23.32
C GLU A 380 -9.81 -12.04 24.22
#